data_309b58f06d8f5b2adbccad0ccf73de47
#
_entry.id   309b58f06d8f5b2adbccad0ccf73de47
#
_cell.length_a   1.000
_cell.length_b   1.000
_cell.length_c   1.000
_cell.angle_alpha   90.00
_cell.angle_beta   90.00
_cell.angle_gamma   90.00
#
_symmetry.space_group_name_H-M   'P 1'
#
loop_
_entity.id
_entity.type
_entity.pdbx_description
1 polymer ?
#
loop_
_entity_poly.entity_id
_entity_poly.type
_entity_poly.pdbx_seq_one_letter_code
_entity_poly.pdbx_strand_id
1 'polypeptide(L)'
;MGAQPASGVSRARRLVRLPWLGPVLVAGWRARTAWRHVAHEAHLAWRWWRDSREVTNFTYDLTPRNREQLAAFLVQATGAELSRVEQLMRELEDDAALHAHVLHATLASPDANLSDASPRYARRIGWYVLVRVFRPRLVVETGVDKGLGACVLASALLRNTAEGSPGHYLGIDINPQAGWLLAEPWTRVASVLHGDSLALLGNLACIDFLIHDSHHHPEHEMREYELARPRLSDTALVLSDNAHASDALWRFAKDTKRRYLYFAEQPRDHWYRGAGIGLTLP
;
A
#
# COMPACT_ATOMS: atom_id res chain seq x y z
N MET A 1 9.91 -26.23 45.32
CA MET A 1 9.11 -27.23 44.57
C MET A 1 7.65 -26.95 44.89
N GLY A 2 6.95 -26.17 44.07
CA GLY A 2 5.54 -25.82 44.24
C GLY A 2 4.69 -26.61 43.24
N ALA A 3 3.78 -27.42 43.72
CA ALA A 3 2.87 -28.21 42.91
C ALA A 3 1.88 -27.33 42.16
N GLN A 4 1.83 -27.45 40.86
CA GLN A 4 0.83 -26.79 40.01
C GLN A 4 -0.57 -27.41 40.24
N PRO A 5 -1.67 -26.65 40.13
CA PRO A 5 -3.02 -27.15 40.33
C PRO A 5 -3.49 -28.01 39.15
N ALA A 6 -3.25 -29.31 39.20
CA ALA A 6 -3.66 -30.31 38.21
C ALA A 6 -5.16 -30.64 38.20
N SER A 7 -5.98 -30.03 39.08
CA SER A 7 -7.36 -30.49 39.30
C SER A 7 -8.41 -29.89 38.34
N GLY A 8 -8.20 -28.72 37.79
CA GLY A 8 -9.21 -28.07 36.91
C GLY A 8 -9.27 -28.66 35.50
N VAL A 9 -8.14 -29.02 34.90
CA VAL A 9 -8.04 -29.57 33.54
C VAL A 9 -8.64 -30.98 33.46
N SER A 10 -8.56 -31.76 34.53
CA SER A 10 -9.12 -33.14 34.56
C SER A 10 -10.66 -33.15 34.57
N ARG A 11 -11.31 -32.23 35.29
CA ARG A 11 -12.78 -32.12 35.33
C ARG A 11 -13.38 -31.69 33.99
N ALA A 12 -12.82 -30.67 33.35
CA ALA A 12 -13.27 -30.21 32.02
C ALA A 12 -13.16 -31.33 30.97
N ARG A 13 -12.05 -32.10 30.96
CA ARG A 13 -11.88 -33.24 30.05
C ARG A 13 -12.89 -34.38 30.28
N ARG A 14 -13.34 -34.59 31.51
CA ARG A 14 -14.40 -35.61 31.81
C ARG A 14 -15.76 -35.15 31.28
N LEU A 15 -16.15 -33.90 31.47
CA LEU A 15 -17.41 -33.32 30.97
C LEU A 15 -17.51 -33.35 29.44
N VAL A 16 -16.41 -33.10 28.74
CA VAL A 16 -16.35 -33.16 27.27
C VAL A 16 -16.60 -34.56 26.72
N ARG A 17 -16.36 -35.62 27.51
CA ARG A 17 -16.60 -37.01 27.10
C ARG A 17 -18.06 -37.46 27.25
N LEU A 18 -18.93 -36.65 27.87
CA LEU A 18 -20.35 -36.97 27.98
C LEU A 18 -21.05 -36.79 26.63
N PRO A 19 -21.82 -37.79 26.12
CA PRO A 19 -22.36 -37.78 24.77
C PRO A 19 -23.27 -36.58 24.45
N TRP A 20 -23.98 -36.07 25.42
CA TRP A 20 -24.94 -34.99 25.28
C TRP A 20 -24.36 -33.61 25.68
N LEU A 21 -23.41 -33.55 26.62
CA LEU A 21 -22.83 -32.31 27.13
C LEU A 21 -21.53 -31.92 26.38
N GLY A 22 -20.74 -32.92 26.01
CA GLY A 22 -19.45 -32.73 25.34
C GLY A 22 -19.53 -31.91 24.09
N PRO A 23 -20.42 -32.23 23.13
CA PRO A 23 -20.57 -31.44 21.91
C PRO A 23 -20.91 -29.94 22.14
N VAL A 24 -21.78 -29.68 23.14
CA VAL A 24 -22.19 -28.31 23.50
C VAL A 24 -21.01 -27.52 24.10
N LEU A 25 -20.26 -28.12 25.01
CA LEU A 25 -19.08 -27.50 25.61
C LEU A 25 -18.00 -27.21 24.57
N VAL A 26 -17.74 -28.17 23.68
CA VAL A 26 -16.78 -28.00 22.58
C VAL A 26 -17.24 -26.91 21.61
N ALA A 27 -18.53 -26.86 21.25
CA ALA A 27 -19.10 -25.81 20.44
C ALA A 27 -18.92 -24.43 21.10
N GLY A 28 -19.16 -24.30 22.39
CA GLY A 28 -18.92 -23.07 23.16
C GLY A 28 -17.45 -22.67 23.17
N TRP A 29 -16.51 -23.59 23.29
CA TRP A 29 -15.09 -23.30 23.22
C TRP A 29 -14.66 -22.86 21.82
N ARG A 30 -15.18 -23.50 20.77
CA ARG A 30 -14.95 -23.12 19.38
C ARG A 30 -15.47 -21.72 19.12
N ALA A 31 -16.70 -21.42 19.55
CA ALA A 31 -17.29 -20.09 19.42
C ALA A 31 -16.45 -19.02 20.13
N ARG A 32 -16.04 -19.31 21.38
CA ARG A 32 -15.15 -18.39 22.14
C ARG A 32 -13.80 -18.20 21.45
N THR A 33 -13.22 -19.25 20.90
CA THR A 33 -11.93 -19.15 20.16
C THR A 33 -12.10 -18.29 18.92
N ALA A 34 -13.12 -18.56 18.10
CA ALA A 34 -13.42 -17.75 16.92
C ALA A 34 -13.68 -16.28 17.30
N TRP A 35 -14.48 -16.04 18.35
CA TRP A 35 -14.79 -14.70 18.84
C TRP A 35 -13.54 -13.90 19.26
N ARG A 36 -12.57 -14.55 19.91
CA ARG A 36 -11.30 -13.91 20.29
C ARG A 36 -10.50 -13.39 19.08
N HIS A 37 -10.63 -14.05 17.93
CA HIS A 37 -9.95 -13.62 16.70
C HIS A 37 -10.69 -12.48 15.98
N VAL A 38 -12.01 -12.42 16.06
CA VAL A 38 -12.78 -11.40 15.33
C VAL A 38 -13.20 -10.22 16.20
N ALA A 39 -13.22 -10.36 17.52
CA ALA A 39 -13.69 -9.31 18.42
C ALA A 39 -12.86 -8.03 18.35
N HIS A 40 -11.55 -8.16 18.16
CA HIS A 40 -10.66 -7.03 17.99
C HIS A 40 -10.96 -6.28 16.68
N GLU A 41 -11.07 -7.01 15.57
CA GLU A 41 -11.40 -6.45 14.25
C GLU A 41 -12.79 -5.79 14.27
N ALA A 42 -13.77 -6.43 14.92
CA ALA A 42 -15.11 -5.86 15.07
C ALA A 42 -15.09 -4.54 15.88
N HIS A 43 -14.27 -4.48 16.94
CA HIS A 43 -14.08 -3.24 17.70
C HIS A 43 -13.41 -2.14 16.86
N LEU A 44 -12.39 -2.48 16.07
CA LEU A 44 -11.75 -1.53 15.16
C LEU A 44 -12.71 -1.03 14.07
N ALA A 45 -13.53 -1.94 13.50
CA ALA A 45 -14.55 -1.57 12.52
C ALA A 45 -15.60 -0.61 13.12
N TRP A 46 -16.02 -0.85 14.36
CA TRP A 46 -16.94 0.04 15.07
C TRP A 46 -16.32 1.43 15.33
N ARG A 47 -15.05 1.48 15.77
CA ARG A 47 -14.32 2.76 15.94
C ARG A 47 -14.21 3.51 14.64
N TRP A 48 -13.80 2.84 13.56
CA TRP A 48 -13.67 3.44 12.24
C TRP A 48 -15.00 3.99 11.74
N TRP A 49 -16.10 3.23 11.87
CA TRP A 49 -17.43 3.70 11.52
C TRP A 49 -17.82 4.98 12.26
N ARG A 50 -17.43 5.12 13.52
CA ARG A 50 -17.76 6.27 14.34
C ARG A 50 -16.85 7.48 14.08
N ASP A 51 -15.56 7.25 13.93
CA ASP A 51 -14.51 8.26 14.05
C ASP A 51 -13.87 8.64 12.70
N SER A 52 -13.90 7.77 11.68
CA SER A 52 -13.30 7.99 10.35
C SER A 52 -14.28 8.70 9.41
N ARG A 53 -13.73 9.41 8.44
CA ARG A 53 -14.45 9.99 7.32
C ARG A 53 -14.25 9.25 6.02
N GLU A 54 -13.34 8.28 5.98
CA GLU A 54 -13.01 7.52 4.78
C GLU A 54 -14.17 6.59 4.38
N VAL A 55 -14.41 6.49 3.07
CA VAL A 55 -15.50 5.67 2.51
C VAL A 55 -14.95 4.50 1.70
N THR A 56 -13.98 4.73 0.84
CA THR A 56 -13.47 3.74 -0.12
C THR A 56 -11.94 3.63 -0.15
N ASN A 57 -11.23 4.69 0.16
CA ASN A 57 -9.77 4.76 0.06
C ASN A 57 -9.19 4.94 1.45
N PHE A 58 -8.70 3.86 2.03
CA PHE A 58 -8.27 3.83 3.43
C PHE A 58 -6.83 4.28 3.58
N THR A 59 -6.58 5.12 4.59
CA THR A 59 -5.25 5.55 5.01
C THR A 59 -4.95 5.07 6.42
N TYR A 60 -3.78 4.48 6.61
CA TYR A 60 -3.35 3.91 7.89
C TYR A 60 -1.82 3.90 7.99
N ASP A 61 -1.32 3.75 9.20
CA ASP A 61 0.07 3.40 9.43
C ASP A 61 0.24 1.89 9.46
N LEU A 62 1.43 1.41 9.12
CA LEU A 62 1.78 0.00 9.30
C LEU A 62 2.05 -0.30 10.77
N THR A 63 1.80 -1.54 11.21
CA THR A 63 2.30 -1.97 12.52
C THR A 63 3.83 -1.86 12.55
N PRO A 64 4.46 -1.62 13.73
CA PRO A 64 5.93 -1.52 13.83
C PRO A 64 6.64 -2.73 13.20
N ARG A 65 6.15 -3.94 13.46
CA ARG A 65 6.69 -5.16 12.86
C ARG A 65 6.55 -5.18 11.34
N ASN A 66 5.41 -4.73 10.82
CA ASN A 66 5.18 -4.74 9.37
C ASN A 66 6.02 -3.66 8.67
N ARG A 67 6.29 -2.54 9.35
CA ARG A 67 7.25 -1.54 8.88
C ARG A 67 8.67 -2.11 8.76
N GLU A 68 9.12 -2.93 9.72
CA GLU A 68 10.40 -3.67 9.62
C GLU A 68 10.39 -4.66 8.46
N GLN A 69 9.27 -5.36 8.24
CA GLN A 69 9.09 -6.26 7.08
C GLN A 69 9.15 -5.49 5.75
N LEU A 70 8.57 -4.28 5.69
CA LEU A 70 8.69 -3.41 4.52
C LEU A 70 10.15 -3.01 4.28
N ALA A 71 10.91 -2.66 5.34
CA ALA A 71 12.32 -2.37 5.20
C ALA A 71 13.11 -3.57 4.65
N ALA A 72 12.85 -4.79 5.14
CA ALA A 72 13.48 -6.01 4.64
C ALA A 72 13.11 -6.30 3.16
N PHE A 73 11.84 -6.10 2.79
CA PHE A 73 11.38 -6.18 1.39
C PHE A 73 12.14 -5.19 0.50
N LEU A 74 12.30 -3.95 0.95
CA LEU A 74 13.01 -2.91 0.21
C LEU A 74 14.51 -3.20 0.07
N VAL A 75 15.15 -3.75 1.10
CA VAL A 75 16.55 -4.23 1.01
C VAL A 75 16.66 -5.30 -0.10
N GLN A 76 15.75 -6.25 -0.15
CA GLN A 76 15.74 -7.27 -1.19
C GLN A 76 15.46 -6.71 -2.59
N ALA A 77 14.59 -5.71 -2.69
CA ALA A 77 14.22 -5.08 -3.94
C ALA A 77 15.36 -4.22 -4.51
N THR A 78 16.03 -3.47 -3.65
CA THR A 78 16.99 -2.43 -4.05
C THR A 78 18.45 -2.87 -3.97
N GLY A 79 18.78 -3.87 -3.15
CA GLY A 79 20.16 -4.22 -2.80
C GLY A 79 20.85 -3.19 -1.89
N ALA A 80 20.12 -2.18 -1.41
CA ALA A 80 20.66 -1.15 -0.53
C ALA A 80 20.81 -1.69 0.92
N GLU A 81 21.75 -1.13 1.66
CA GLU A 81 21.92 -1.42 3.09
C GLU A 81 20.67 -1.06 3.90
N LEU A 82 20.34 -1.87 4.92
CA LEU A 82 19.15 -1.67 5.76
C LEU A 82 19.12 -0.26 6.37
N SER A 83 20.25 0.23 6.88
CA SER A 83 20.38 1.56 7.46
C SER A 83 20.00 2.68 6.47
N ARG A 84 20.36 2.52 5.19
CA ARG A 84 19.99 3.46 4.13
C ARG A 84 18.49 3.39 3.82
N VAL A 85 17.92 2.20 3.73
CA VAL A 85 16.49 2.01 3.55
C VAL A 85 15.70 2.68 4.68
N GLU A 86 16.06 2.41 5.94
CA GLU A 86 15.41 3.02 7.10
C GLU A 86 15.57 4.54 7.16
N GLN A 87 16.72 5.06 6.73
CA GLN A 87 16.92 6.50 6.60
C GLN A 87 15.94 7.12 5.61
N LEU A 88 15.77 6.49 4.42
CA LEU A 88 14.85 6.97 3.41
C LEU A 88 13.38 6.83 3.82
N MET A 89 13.03 5.80 4.58
CA MET A 89 11.69 5.67 5.16
C MET A 89 11.39 6.83 6.11
N ARG A 90 12.34 7.15 7.02
CA ARG A 90 12.21 8.31 7.92
C ARG A 90 12.20 9.63 7.17
N GLU A 91 12.93 9.77 6.07
CA GLU A 91 12.96 10.98 5.24
C GLU A 91 11.55 11.39 4.75
N LEU A 92 10.68 10.41 4.45
CA LEU A 92 9.28 10.66 4.13
C LEU A 92 8.43 10.88 5.38
N GLU A 93 8.58 10.02 6.39
CA GLU A 93 7.78 10.05 7.62
C GLU A 93 7.96 11.37 8.38
N ASP A 94 9.16 11.95 8.34
CA ASP A 94 9.53 13.21 9.01
C ASP A 94 9.31 14.45 8.11
N ASP A 95 8.75 14.30 6.90
CA ASP A 95 8.50 15.42 5.99
C ASP A 95 7.34 16.29 6.48
N ALA A 96 7.66 17.24 7.36
CA ALA A 96 6.67 18.12 7.96
C ALA A 96 5.95 19.01 6.93
N ALA A 97 6.60 19.38 5.83
CA ALA A 97 6.01 20.21 4.78
C ALA A 97 4.93 19.43 4.02
N LEU A 98 5.25 18.20 3.61
CA LEU A 98 4.28 17.30 2.98
C LEU A 98 3.12 16.99 3.92
N HIS A 99 3.41 16.70 5.19
CA HIS A 99 2.38 16.41 6.20
C HIS A 99 1.39 17.60 6.35
N ALA A 100 1.92 18.81 6.54
CA ALA A 100 1.11 20.00 6.69
C ALA A 100 0.29 20.29 5.42
N HIS A 101 0.89 20.09 4.23
CA HIS A 101 0.20 20.29 2.96
C HIS A 101 -1.01 19.34 2.81
N VAL A 102 -0.80 18.03 3.00
CA VAL A 102 -1.87 17.03 2.87
C VAL A 102 -3.01 17.31 3.86
N LEU A 103 -2.65 17.63 5.11
CA LEU A 103 -3.63 18.01 6.14
C LEU A 103 -4.46 19.22 5.73
N HIS A 104 -3.80 20.33 5.37
CA HIS A 104 -4.50 21.59 5.03
C HIS A 104 -5.32 21.43 3.74
N ALA A 105 -4.76 20.83 2.69
CA ALA A 105 -5.46 20.65 1.43
C ALA A 105 -6.70 19.75 1.59
N THR A 106 -6.60 18.67 2.40
CA THR A 106 -7.75 17.80 2.69
C THR A 106 -8.85 18.56 3.43
N LEU A 107 -8.51 19.33 4.46
CA LEU A 107 -9.49 20.09 5.22
C LEU A 107 -10.16 21.22 4.41
N ALA A 108 -9.45 21.78 3.42
CA ALA A 108 -9.95 22.82 2.53
C ALA A 108 -10.72 22.29 1.31
N SER A 109 -10.65 20.98 1.04
CA SER A 109 -11.25 20.38 -0.16
C SER A 109 -12.78 20.20 0.00
N PRO A 110 -13.53 20.13 -1.11
CA PRO A 110 -14.94 19.70 -1.09
C PRO A 110 -15.13 18.31 -0.47
N ASP A 111 -14.11 17.46 -0.55
CA ASP A 111 -14.12 16.07 -0.06
C ASP A 111 -13.66 15.93 1.40
N ALA A 112 -13.59 17.02 2.16
CA ALA A 112 -13.16 17.02 3.56
C ALA A 112 -13.99 16.08 4.47
N ASN A 113 -15.22 15.76 4.07
CA ASN A 113 -16.09 14.82 4.78
C ASN A 113 -15.98 13.37 4.29
N LEU A 114 -15.20 13.13 3.22
CA LEU A 114 -15.01 11.81 2.62
C LEU A 114 -13.58 11.28 2.80
N SER A 115 -12.69 12.08 3.39
CA SER A 115 -11.27 11.72 3.56
C SER A 115 -10.78 12.08 4.93
N ASP A 116 -10.08 11.20 5.59
CA ASP A 116 -9.34 11.54 6.80
C ASP A 116 -8.22 12.52 6.46
N ALA A 117 -8.14 13.61 7.23
CA ALA A 117 -7.19 14.68 6.94
C ALA A 117 -5.76 14.33 7.37
N SER A 118 -5.60 13.43 8.33
CA SER A 118 -4.29 13.03 8.82
C SER A 118 -3.53 12.21 7.76
N PRO A 119 -2.40 12.70 7.24
CA PRO A 119 -1.64 11.95 6.25
C PRO A 119 -1.02 10.70 6.87
N ARG A 120 -1.27 9.57 6.24
CA ARG A 120 -0.71 8.27 6.58
C ARG A 120 -0.27 7.59 5.31
N TYR A 121 0.96 7.12 5.27
CA TYR A 121 1.58 6.71 4.02
C TYR A 121 1.56 5.20 3.78
N ALA A 122 1.51 4.37 4.85
CA ALA A 122 1.48 2.91 4.77
C ALA A 122 2.53 2.36 3.77
N ARG A 123 2.09 1.55 2.80
CA ARG A 123 2.92 0.99 1.73
C ARG A 123 3.59 2.03 0.84
N ARG A 124 3.03 3.24 0.73
CA ARG A 124 3.59 4.33 -0.08
C ARG A 124 4.97 4.78 0.40
N ILE A 125 5.33 4.46 1.66
CA ILE A 125 6.72 4.56 2.14
C ILE A 125 7.65 3.75 1.24
N GLY A 126 7.22 2.55 0.83
CA GLY A 126 7.97 1.72 -0.12
C GLY A 126 8.11 2.37 -1.50
N TRP A 127 7.05 2.98 -2.02
CA TRP A 127 7.12 3.71 -3.30
C TRP A 127 8.15 4.83 -3.26
N TYR A 128 8.13 5.61 -2.18
CA TYR A 128 9.10 6.67 -1.95
C TYR A 128 10.54 6.15 -1.98
N VAL A 129 10.83 5.10 -1.21
CA VAL A 129 12.17 4.51 -1.12
C VAL A 129 12.62 3.96 -2.48
N LEU A 130 11.74 3.29 -3.23
CA LEU A 130 12.06 2.81 -4.58
C LEU A 130 12.47 3.96 -5.50
N VAL A 131 11.71 5.07 -5.53
CA VAL A 131 12.06 6.25 -6.33
C VAL A 131 13.38 6.88 -5.87
N ARG A 132 13.62 6.96 -4.56
CA ARG A 132 14.87 7.52 -4.02
C ARG A 132 16.11 6.71 -4.38
N VAL A 133 15.97 5.38 -4.46
CA VAL A 133 17.11 4.47 -4.75
C VAL A 133 17.33 4.33 -6.26
N PHE A 134 16.27 4.04 -7.03
CA PHE A 134 16.39 3.76 -8.47
C PHE A 134 16.48 5.01 -9.33
N ARG A 135 16.07 6.18 -8.81
CA ARG A 135 16.17 7.49 -9.48
C ARG A 135 15.57 7.49 -10.90
N PRO A 136 14.30 7.04 -11.06
CA PRO A 136 13.65 6.96 -12.35
C PRO A 136 13.51 8.35 -12.99
N ARG A 137 13.63 8.39 -14.32
CA ARG A 137 13.35 9.61 -15.10
C ARG A 137 11.87 9.82 -15.31
N LEU A 138 11.12 8.74 -15.51
CA LEU A 138 9.67 8.78 -15.65
C LEU A 138 9.02 7.72 -14.74
N VAL A 139 8.22 8.22 -13.79
CA VAL A 139 7.31 7.42 -12.97
C VAL A 139 5.90 7.62 -13.53
N VAL A 140 5.20 6.53 -13.83
CA VAL A 140 3.81 6.56 -14.29
C VAL A 140 2.95 5.81 -13.28
N GLU A 141 1.86 6.44 -12.83
CA GLU A 141 0.84 5.84 -11.97
C GLU A 141 -0.50 5.85 -12.70
N THR A 142 -1.18 4.70 -12.75
CA THR A 142 -2.57 4.63 -13.20
C THR A 142 -3.47 4.55 -11.98
N GLY A 143 -4.49 5.45 -11.90
CA GLY A 143 -5.30 5.65 -10.71
C GLY A 143 -4.61 6.59 -9.70
N VAL A 144 -5.02 7.84 -9.71
CA VAL A 144 -4.39 8.91 -8.89
C VAL A 144 -5.23 9.25 -7.67
N ASP A 145 -6.57 9.07 -7.78
CA ASP A 145 -7.54 9.46 -6.77
C ASP A 145 -7.29 10.92 -6.30
N LYS A 146 -7.27 11.17 -5.01
CA LYS A 146 -6.95 12.49 -4.44
C LYS A 146 -5.51 12.97 -4.67
N GLY A 147 -4.57 12.07 -5.01
CA GLY A 147 -3.18 12.41 -5.32
C GLY A 147 -2.20 12.25 -4.16
N LEU A 148 -2.53 11.46 -3.14
CA LEU A 148 -1.58 11.19 -2.04
C LEU A 148 -0.33 10.45 -2.54
N GLY A 149 -0.49 9.44 -3.41
CA GLY A 149 0.60 8.76 -4.10
C GLY A 149 1.45 9.73 -4.91
N ALA A 150 0.80 10.58 -5.70
CA ALA A 150 1.45 11.62 -6.49
C ALA A 150 2.34 12.54 -5.65
N CYS A 151 1.84 13.03 -4.50
CA CYS A 151 2.61 13.89 -3.60
C CYS A 151 3.82 13.17 -2.99
N VAL A 152 3.66 11.90 -2.59
CA VAL A 152 4.75 11.07 -2.05
C VAL A 152 5.84 10.84 -3.10
N LEU A 153 5.46 10.45 -4.31
CA LEU A 153 6.39 10.21 -5.42
C LEU A 153 7.09 11.50 -5.88
N ALA A 154 6.33 12.60 -5.97
CA ALA A 154 6.89 13.91 -6.31
C ALA A 154 7.86 14.42 -5.24
N SER A 155 7.61 14.15 -3.93
CA SER A 155 8.57 14.49 -2.86
C SER A 155 9.90 13.75 -3.05
N ALA A 156 9.86 12.48 -3.43
CA ALA A 156 11.08 11.71 -3.74
C ALA A 156 11.80 12.28 -4.97
N LEU A 157 11.07 12.63 -6.02
CA LEU A 157 11.63 13.19 -7.26
C LEU A 157 12.23 14.58 -7.05
N LEU A 158 11.62 15.45 -6.22
CA LEU A 158 12.19 16.75 -5.87
C LEU A 158 13.55 16.60 -5.18
N ARG A 159 13.67 15.63 -4.25
CA ARG A 159 14.95 15.35 -3.57
C ARG A 159 15.98 14.78 -4.55
N ASN A 160 15.58 13.85 -5.42
CA ASN A 160 16.46 13.32 -6.45
C ASN A 160 16.93 14.42 -7.42
N THR A 161 16.05 15.35 -7.79
CA THR A 161 16.38 16.49 -8.64
C THR A 161 17.40 17.41 -7.96
N ALA A 162 17.23 17.70 -6.67
CA ALA A 162 18.19 18.48 -5.89
C ALA A 162 19.55 17.79 -5.78
N GLU A 163 19.59 16.46 -5.87
CA GLU A 163 20.80 15.62 -5.89
C GLU A 163 21.35 15.39 -7.31
N GLY A 164 20.86 16.09 -8.33
CA GLY A 164 21.36 16.01 -9.71
C GLY A 164 20.77 14.86 -10.54
N SER A 165 19.70 14.22 -10.09
CA SER A 165 18.99 13.15 -10.80
C SER A 165 17.54 13.55 -11.07
N PRO A 166 17.27 14.40 -12.07
CA PRO A 166 15.91 14.86 -12.37
C PRO A 166 15.03 13.73 -12.91
N GLY A 167 13.79 13.73 -12.48
CA GLY A 167 12.74 12.83 -12.95
C GLY A 167 11.38 13.52 -12.91
N HIS A 168 10.39 12.87 -13.53
CA HIS A 168 9.02 13.37 -13.59
C HIS A 168 8.03 12.27 -13.22
N TYR A 169 6.98 12.66 -12.49
CA TYR A 169 5.82 11.81 -12.22
C TYR A 169 4.68 12.20 -13.16
N LEU A 170 4.06 11.19 -13.77
CA LEU A 170 2.88 11.32 -14.60
C LEU A 170 1.78 10.41 -14.06
N GLY A 171 0.77 10.98 -13.43
CA GLY A 171 -0.45 10.29 -13.06
C GLY A 171 -1.43 10.22 -14.22
N ILE A 172 -2.16 9.11 -14.34
CA ILE A 172 -3.27 8.94 -15.29
C ILE A 172 -4.51 8.56 -14.50
N ASP A 173 -5.57 9.33 -14.64
CA ASP A 173 -6.85 9.04 -13.98
C ASP A 173 -8.03 9.41 -14.89
N ILE A 174 -9.05 8.57 -14.91
CA ILE A 174 -10.27 8.83 -15.69
C ILE A 174 -11.15 9.93 -15.07
N ASN A 175 -11.03 10.13 -13.74
CA ASN A 175 -11.75 11.18 -13.03
C ASN A 175 -11.09 12.55 -13.27
N PRO A 176 -11.78 13.52 -13.89
CA PRO A 176 -11.20 14.84 -14.18
C PRO A 176 -10.88 15.67 -12.93
N GLN A 177 -11.31 15.22 -11.75
CA GLN A 177 -11.02 15.86 -10.47
C GLN A 177 -9.90 15.17 -9.69
N ALA A 178 -9.34 14.07 -10.22
CA ALA A 178 -8.24 13.36 -9.56
C ALA A 178 -6.99 14.25 -9.42
N GLY A 179 -6.20 13.99 -8.37
CA GLY A 179 -4.93 14.68 -8.14
C GLY A 179 -5.05 16.05 -7.49
N TRP A 180 -6.20 16.40 -6.88
CA TRP A 180 -6.40 17.72 -6.25
C TRP A 180 -5.46 18.03 -5.08
N LEU A 181 -4.80 17.03 -4.48
CA LEU A 181 -3.74 17.24 -3.50
C LEU A 181 -2.45 17.77 -4.15
N LEU A 182 -2.25 17.55 -5.46
CA LEU A 182 -1.00 17.92 -6.12
C LEU A 182 -0.94 19.43 -6.36
N ALA A 183 -0.07 20.12 -5.62
CA ALA A 183 0.14 21.57 -5.71
C ALA A 183 1.64 21.91 -5.68
N GLU A 184 2.01 23.20 -5.72
CA GLU A 184 3.39 23.62 -5.49
C GLU A 184 3.88 23.21 -4.08
N PRO A 185 5.12 22.72 -3.94
CA PRO A 185 6.18 22.65 -4.97
C PRO A 185 6.18 21.36 -5.81
N TRP A 186 5.29 20.40 -5.55
CA TRP A 186 5.30 19.06 -6.17
C TRP A 186 4.97 19.09 -7.66
N THR A 187 4.17 20.06 -8.12
CA THR A 187 3.83 20.24 -9.54
C THR A 187 5.05 20.57 -10.41
N ARG A 188 6.19 20.91 -9.83
CA ARG A 188 7.44 21.13 -10.60
C ARG A 188 7.97 19.85 -11.24
N VAL A 189 7.68 18.71 -10.63
CA VAL A 189 8.16 17.40 -11.05
C VAL A 189 7.02 16.40 -11.25
N ALA A 190 5.77 16.86 -11.23
CA ALA A 190 4.60 15.99 -11.29
C ALA A 190 3.45 16.63 -12.06
N SER A 191 2.73 15.82 -12.83
CA SER A 191 1.52 16.21 -13.55
C SER A 191 0.52 15.06 -13.59
N VAL A 192 -0.76 15.38 -13.84
CA VAL A 192 -1.85 14.40 -14.01
C VAL A 192 -2.47 14.59 -15.39
N LEU A 193 -2.60 13.49 -16.14
CA LEU A 193 -3.38 13.40 -17.36
C LEU A 193 -4.73 12.76 -17.04
N HIS A 194 -5.80 13.46 -17.40
CA HIS A 194 -7.16 12.92 -17.23
C HIS A 194 -7.60 12.18 -18.50
N GLY A 195 -7.88 10.87 -18.34
CA GLY A 195 -8.30 10.00 -19.41
C GLY A 195 -8.17 8.51 -19.08
N ASP A 196 -8.58 7.66 -20.02
CA ASP A 196 -8.49 6.21 -19.91
C ASP A 196 -7.02 5.77 -20.01
N SER A 197 -6.53 5.06 -19.00
CA SER A 197 -5.16 4.54 -18.94
C SER A 197 -4.85 3.62 -20.13
N LEU A 198 -5.83 2.81 -20.56
CA LEU A 198 -5.65 1.90 -21.71
C LEU A 198 -5.46 2.66 -23.04
N ALA A 199 -5.99 3.86 -23.16
CA ALA A 199 -5.78 4.71 -24.32
C ALA A 199 -4.46 5.49 -24.29
N LEU A 200 -3.96 5.80 -23.09
CA LEU A 200 -2.84 6.71 -22.90
C LEU A 200 -1.48 5.99 -22.76
N LEU A 201 -1.43 4.85 -22.06
CA LEU A 201 -0.17 4.16 -21.76
C LEU A 201 0.66 3.81 -22.98
N GLY A 202 0.03 3.33 -24.04
CA GLY A 202 0.71 2.95 -25.30
C GLY A 202 1.39 4.09 -26.03
N ASN A 203 1.05 5.35 -25.71
CA ASN A 203 1.57 6.55 -26.36
C ASN A 203 2.67 7.26 -25.54
N LEU A 204 2.98 6.76 -24.35
CA LEU A 204 3.98 7.37 -23.48
C LEU A 204 5.41 7.13 -24.02
N ALA A 205 6.32 7.97 -23.52
CA ALA A 205 7.76 7.78 -23.70
C ALA A 205 8.27 6.57 -22.87
N CYS A 206 9.58 6.43 -22.74
CA CYS A 206 10.21 5.38 -21.98
C CYS A 206 9.86 5.49 -20.48
N ILE A 207 9.22 4.43 -19.92
CA ILE A 207 8.78 4.38 -18.53
C ILE A 207 9.84 3.64 -17.70
N ASP A 208 10.32 4.25 -16.62
CA ASP A 208 11.27 3.64 -15.70
C ASP A 208 10.60 3.03 -14.47
N PHE A 209 9.44 3.53 -14.09
CA PHE A 209 8.67 2.97 -13.00
C PHE A 209 7.17 3.10 -13.29
N LEU A 210 6.49 1.97 -13.47
CA LEU A 210 5.04 1.89 -13.62
C LEU A 210 4.41 1.44 -12.32
N ILE A 211 3.38 2.14 -11.88
CA ILE A 211 2.56 1.80 -10.71
C ILE A 211 1.12 1.63 -11.19
N HIS A 212 0.57 0.42 -11.01
CA HIS A 212 -0.85 0.15 -11.22
C HIS A 212 -1.60 0.34 -9.90
N ASP A 213 -2.43 1.34 -9.81
CA ASP A 213 -3.35 1.65 -8.69
C ASP A 213 -4.75 2.05 -9.22
N SER A 214 -5.09 1.64 -10.46
CA SER A 214 -6.37 1.95 -11.12
C SER A 214 -7.44 0.87 -10.81
N HIS A 215 -8.05 0.30 -11.82
CA HIS A 215 -9.09 -0.73 -11.66
C HIS A 215 -8.48 -2.12 -11.40
N HIS A 216 -8.60 -2.63 -10.17
CA HIS A 216 -7.99 -3.89 -9.70
C HIS A 216 -8.70 -5.16 -10.21
N HIS A 217 -9.19 -5.14 -11.46
CA HIS A 217 -9.69 -6.32 -12.13
C HIS A 217 -8.56 -6.97 -12.94
N PRO A 218 -8.30 -8.29 -12.80
CA PRO A 218 -7.13 -8.94 -13.39
C PRO A 218 -6.94 -8.71 -14.89
N GLU A 219 -8.06 -8.62 -15.64
CA GLU A 219 -8.02 -8.39 -17.08
C GLU A 219 -7.61 -6.95 -17.43
N HIS A 220 -8.10 -5.96 -16.67
CA HIS A 220 -7.75 -4.57 -16.86
C HIS A 220 -6.28 -4.33 -16.51
N GLU A 221 -5.86 -4.82 -15.35
CA GLU A 221 -4.48 -4.74 -14.86
C GLU A 221 -3.50 -5.37 -15.87
N MET A 222 -3.81 -6.57 -16.39
CA MET A 222 -2.98 -7.22 -17.41
C MET A 222 -2.90 -6.39 -18.69
N ARG A 223 -4.01 -5.79 -19.15
CA ARG A 223 -3.98 -4.93 -20.34
C ARG A 223 -3.12 -3.69 -20.17
N GLU A 224 -3.13 -3.06 -19.00
CA GLU A 224 -2.22 -1.95 -18.72
C GLU A 224 -0.76 -2.39 -18.82
N TYR A 225 -0.39 -3.56 -18.27
CA TYR A 225 0.96 -4.10 -18.39
C TYR A 225 1.36 -4.42 -19.84
N GLU A 226 0.46 -5.00 -20.62
CA GLU A 226 0.72 -5.31 -22.03
C GLU A 226 0.92 -4.04 -22.86
N LEU A 227 0.13 -2.99 -22.62
CA LEU A 227 0.25 -1.70 -23.29
C LEU A 227 1.54 -0.96 -22.89
N ALA A 228 1.90 -1.03 -21.61
CA ALA A 228 3.10 -0.41 -21.09
C ALA A 228 4.40 -1.17 -21.47
N ARG A 229 4.32 -2.49 -21.67
CA ARG A 229 5.49 -3.37 -21.92
C ARG A 229 6.46 -2.83 -22.97
N PRO A 230 6.03 -2.39 -24.19
CA PRO A 230 6.95 -1.84 -25.19
C PRO A 230 7.53 -0.48 -24.83
N ARG A 231 7.06 0.13 -23.74
CA ARG A 231 7.48 1.46 -23.23
C ARG A 231 8.37 1.36 -22.00
N LEU A 232 8.47 0.16 -21.38
CA LEU A 232 9.31 -0.03 -20.22
C LEU A 232 10.79 0.05 -20.61
N SER A 233 11.59 0.81 -19.85
CA SER A 233 13.05 0.77 -19.99
C SER A 233 13.60 -0.60 -19.56
N ASP A 234 14.83 -0.92 -19.94
CA ASP A 234 15.49 -2.19 -19.58
C ASP A 234 15.62 -2.37 -18.06
N THR A 235 15.68 -1.28 -17.32
CA THR A 235 15.77 -1.26 -15.86
C THR A 235 14.45 -0.93 -15.17
N ALA A 236 13.33 -0.86 -15.90
CA ALA A 236 12.05 -0.44 -15.38
C ALA A 236 11.56 -1.32 -14.23
N LEU A 237 10.93 -0.69 -13.25
CA LEU A 237 10.14 -1.35 -12.21
C LEU A 237 8.67 -1.38 -12.62
N VAL A 238 7.95 -2.43 -12.26
CA VAL A 238 6.48 -2.46 -12.34
C VAL A 238 5.92 -2.87 -10.98
N LEU A 239 5.02 -2.07 -10.44
CA LEU A 239 4.40 -2.26 -9.14
C LEU A 239 2.88 -2.33 -9.30
N SER A 240 2.24 -3.25 -8.57
CA SER A 240 0.80 -3.30 -8.38
C SER A 240 0.47 -2.95 -6.92
N ASP A 241 -0.40 -1.97 -6.72
CA ASP A 241 -0.77 -1.50 -5.38
C ASP A 241 -1.62 -2.51 -4.61
N ASN A 242 -2.46 -3.25 -5.29
CA ASN A 242 -3.34 -4.26 -4.69
C ASN A 242 -3.06 -5.67 -5.22
N ALA A 243 -1.79 -6.06 -5.32
CA ALA A 243 -1.37 -7.37 -5.82
C ALA A 243 -1.90 -8.58 -5.02
N HIS A 244 -2.58 -8.35 -3.88
CA HIS A 244 -3.31 -9.39 -3.15
C HIS A 244 -4.65 -9.74 -3.80
N ALA A 245 -5.21 -8.84 -4.61
CA ALA A 245 -6.52 -9.01 -5.26
C ALA A 245 -6.43 -9.71 -6.62
N SER A 246 -5.24 -9.72 -7.24
CA SER A 246 -5.03 -10.20 -8.61
C SER A 246 -3.69 -10.95 -8.73
N ASP A 247 -3.63 -11.89 -9.66
CA ASP A 247 -2.39 -12.57 -10.05
C ASP A 247 -1.74 -11.95 -11.31
N ALA A 248 -2.28 -10.85 -11.83
CA ALA A 248 -1.87 -10.28 -13.10
C ALA A 248 -0.39 -9.88 -13.12
N LEU A 249 0.10 -9.17 -12.09
CA LEU A 249 1.51 -8.80 -12.02
C LEU A 249 2.44 -10.01 -11.91
N TRP A 250 2.05 -11.05 -11.16
CA TRP A 250 2.84 -12.27 -11.08
C TRP A 250 2.90 -13.00 -12.42
N ARG A 251 1.79 -13.07 -13.16
CA ARG A 251 1.74 -13.63 -14.52
C ARG A 251 2.61 -12.82 -15.47
N PHE A 252 2.49 -11.49 -15.45
CA PHE A 252 3.33 -10.60 -16.23
C PHE A 252 4.82 -10.81 -15.93
N ALA A 253 5.20 -10.93 -14.66
CA ALA A 253 6.57 -11.21 -14.25
C ALA A 253 7.09 -12.54 -14.83
N LYS A 254 6.27 -13.59 -14.76
CA LYS A 254 6.59 -14.92 -15.32
C LYS A 254 6.79 -14.88 -16.83
N ASP A 255 5.88 -14.22 -17.55
CA ASP A 255 5.89 -14.15 -19.02
C ASP A 255 7.04 -13.27 -19.55
N THR A 256 7.47 -12.31 -18.76
CA THR A 256 8.59 -11.41 -19.09
C THR A 256 9.91 -11.83 -18.43
N LYS A 257 9.92 -12.93 -17.66
CA LYS A 257 11.09 -13.45 -16.91
C LYS A 257 11.66 -12.43 -15.90
N ARG A 258 10.83 -11.58 -15.36
CA ARG A 258 11.21 -10.58 -14.35
C ARG A 258 11.16 -11.21 -12.96
N ARG A 259 12.01 -10.73 -12.05
CA ARG A 259 11.94 -11.12 -10.64
C ARG A 259 10.70 -10.52 -9.99
N TYR A 260 9.91 -11.34 -9.29
CA TYR A 260 8.71 -10.89 -8.57
C TYR A 260 8.95 -10.92 -7.06
N LEU A 261 8.53 -9.86 -6.39
CA LEU A 261 8.51 -9.73 -4.94
C LEU A 261 7.11 -9.32 -4.49
N TYR A 262 6.70 -9.76 -3.31
CA TYR A 262 5.41 -9.43 -2.72
C TYR A 262 5.58 -9.02 -1.26
N PHE A 263 4.90 -7.94 -0.85
CA PHE A 263 4.80 -7.47 0.52
C PHE A 263 3.34 -7.36 0.91
N ALA A 264 2.94 -8.02 2.01
CA ALA A 264 1.61 -7.93 2.58
C ALA A 264 1.58 -6.87 3.68
N GLU A 265 0.63 -5.94 3.62
CA GLU A 265 0.44 -4.94 4.64
C GLU A 265 -0.23 -5.50 5.89
N GLN A 266 0.08 -4.87 7.03
CA GLN A 266 -0.61 -5.07 8.30
C GLN A 266 -0.91 -3.69 8.89
N PRO A 267 -2.10 -3.12 8.61
CA PRO A 267 -2.53 -1.83 9.13
C PRO A 267 -2.53 -1.79 10.65
N ARG A 268 -2.05 -0.70 11.22
CA ARG A 268 -2.09 -0.46 12.66
C ARG A 268 -3.42 0.19 13.04
N ASP A 269 -4.11 -0.41 14.02
CA ASP A 269 -5.35 0.12 14.59
C ASP A 269 -6.47 0.37 13.56
N HIS A 270 -6.50 -0.41 12.47
CA HIS A 270 -7.49 -0.34 11.41
C HIS A 270 -8.15 -1.71 11.19
N TRP A 271 -9.44 -1.73 10.85
CA TRP A 271 -10.20 -2.96 10.61
C TRP A 271 -9.86 -3.62 9.26
N TYR A 272 -9.43 -2.82 8.29
CA TYR A 272 -9.00 -3.33 7.01
C TYR A 272 -7.73 -4.18 7.18
N ARG A 273 -7.72 -5.33 6.55
CA ARG A 273 -6.60 -6.29 6.70
C ARG A 273 -5.31 -5.87 5.98
N GLY A 274 -5.38 -4.77 5.27
CA GLY A 274 -4.30 -4.29 4.42
C GLY A 274 -4.38 -4.83 2.99
N ALA A 275 -3.77 -4.08 2.10
CA ALA A 275 -3.48 -4.49 0.73
C ALA A 275 -2.16 -5.28 0.69
N GLY A 276 -1.62 -5.45 -0.50
CA GLY A 276 -0.29 -5.99 -0.68
C GLY A 276 0.30 -5.40 -1.95
N ILE A 277 1.53 -4.93 -1.88
CA ILE A 277 2.24 -4.50 -3.06
C ILE A 277 3.01 -5.64 -3.70
N GLY A 278 2.78 -5.83 -4.99
CA GLY A 278 3.63 -6.64 -5.84
C GLY A 278 4.66 -5.76 -6.54
N LEU A 279 5.87 -6.24 -6.72
CA LEU A 279 6.93 -5.53 -7.44
C LEU A 279 7.63 -6.47 -8.39
N THR A 280 7.82 -6.05 -9.63
CA THR A 280 8.70 -6.74 -10.55
C THR A 280 9.94 -5.92 -10.85
N LEU A 281 11.07 -6.61 -10.90
CA LEU A 281 12.37 -6.05 -11.27
C LEU A 281 12.88 -6.76 -12.55
N PRO A 282 13.78 -6.15 -13.31
CA PRO A 282 14.41 -6.75 -14.49
C PRO A 282 15.02 -8.11 -14.23
#